data_a0d997aed239de97d83cfe0989d99963
#
_entry.id   a0d997aed239de97d83cfe0989d99963
#
_cell.length_a   1.000
_cell.length_b   1.000
_cell.length_c   1.000
_cell.angle_alpha   90.00
_cell.angle_beta   90.00
_cell.angle_gamma   90.00
#
_symmetry.space_group_name_H-M   'P 1'
#
loop_
_entity.id
_entity.type
_entity.pdbx_description
1 polymer ?
#
loop_
_entity_poly.entity_id
_entity_poly.type
_entity_poly.pdbx_seq_one_letter_code
_entity_poly.pdbx_strand_id
1 'polypeptide(L)'
;MIALVNFTYLIAMLGFVIGLKFLSSPSRAKNGNHIAAGGMALAVLATLVGLFYGVEISVVKISLIFIAIIAGYLVGKRMSDKVEMTEMPQLISFFNAMGGGCAMLLGIIESRLDDAPSTSNLSLMWAGLIIGAASFSGSIVAYRKLSGKQKDKKAAWIMWLSRILLLVFIAAPLLYVYDLIPQELELITILLSILGLVYGIIFVLPIGGADMPVVISLLNSLTGVATALAGILYDSSIMIAGGIFVGAAGVLLTLLMCQAMNRSLLAVIGGKFKASKGPVGEEEEIEIKTTSFGEVATKLAFANKVAIIPGYGLAVAQAQHLCKQLQSLLESKETEVHYIIHPVAGRMPGHMNVLLAEADVHYDILKEMDAVNDEMSSYDLAIIIGANDVVNPAAETDE
;
A
#
# COMPACT_ATOMS: atom_id res chain seq x y z
N MET A 1 15.30 -2.09 -34.72
CA MET A 1 14.71 -2.95 -33.66
C MET A 1 14.74 -2.27 -32.30
N ILE A 2 15.90 -1.84 -31.77
CA ILE A 2 16.01 -1.10 -30.49
C ILE A 2 15.06 0.10 -30.42
N ALA A 3 14.99 0.91 -31.48
CA ALA A 3 14.07 2.05 -31.56
C ALA A 3 12.59 1.62 -31.45
N LEU A 4 12.21 0.46 -31.99
CA LEU A 4 10.86 -0.08 -31.88
C LEU A 4 10.55 -0.52 -30.45
N VAL A 5 11.49 -1.20 -29.78
CA VAL A 5 11.34 -1.60 -28.37
C VAL A 5 11.21 -0.38 -27.47
N ASN A 6 12.06 0.64 -27.65
CA ASN A 6 11.99 1.89 -26.88
C ASN A 6 10.68 2.65 -27.15
N PHE A 7 10.20 2.66 -28.37
CA PHE A 7 8.89 3.26 -28.70
C PHE A 7 7.73 2.50 -28.04
N THR A 8 7.82 1.16 -28.00
CA THR A 8 6.82 0.34 -27.31
C THR A 8 6.84 0.57 -25.79
N TYR A 9 8.02 0.74 -25.20
CA TYR A 9 8.14 1.15 -23.80
C TYR A 9 7.50 2.51 -23.52
N LEU A 10 7.69 3.48 -24.42
CA LEU A 10 7.03 4.78 -24.30
C LEU A 10 5.50 4.66 -24.27
N ILE A 11 4.93 3.83 -25.15
CA ILE A 11 3.48 3.57 -25.16
C ILE A 11 3.04 2.89 -23.86
N ALA A 12 3.81 1.92 -23.37
CA ALA A 12 3.53 1.25 -22.10
C ALA A 12 3.54 2.24 -20.91
N MET A 13 4.53 3.15 -20.86
CA MET A 13 4.61 4.20 -19.85
C MET A 13 3.41 5.16 -19.90
N LEU A 14 2.99 5.57 -21.10
CA LEU A 14 1.78 6.37 -21.27
C LEU A 14 0.54 5.62 -20.78
N GLY A 15 0.46 4.31 -21.00
CA GLY A 15 -0.58 3.45 -20.47
C GLY A 15 -0.61 3.46 -18.92
N PHE A 16 0.55 3.41 -18.28
CA PHE A 16 0.62 3.52 -16.81
C PHE A 16 0.15 4.89 -16.30
N VAL A 17 0.58 5.99 -16.91
CA VAL A 17 0.18 7.35 -16.51
C VAL A 17 -1.32 7.55 -16.66
N ILE A 18 -1.89 7.14 -17.81
CA ILE A 18 -3.33 7.22 -18.07
C ILE A 18 -4.10 6.29 -17.10
N GLY A 19 -3.59 5.08 -16.87
CA GLY A 19 -4.15 4.13 -15.92
C GLY A 19 -4.22 4.73 -14.51
N LEU A 20 -3.13 5.30 -14.01
CA LEU A 20 -3.07 5.97 -12.71
C LEU A 20 -4.06 7.15 -12.62
N LYS A 21 -4.16 7.96 -13.68
CA LYS A 21 -5.14 9.04 -13.73
C LYS A 21 -6.58 8.55 -13.63
N PHE A 22 -6.91 7.40 -14.22
CA PHE A 22 -8.25 6.82 -14.13
C PHE A 22 -8.50 6.13 -12.78
N LEU A 23 -7.47 5.56 -12.18
CA LEU A 23 -7.54 4.97 -10.83
C LEU A 23 -7.86 6.00 -9.73
N SER A 24 -7.57 7.28 -9.95
CA SER A 24 -7.92 8.34 -8.99
C SER A 24 -9.42 8.65 -8.92
N SER A 25 -10.23 8.10 -9.84
CA SER A 25 -11.69 8.27 -9.86
C SER A 25 -12.38 6.93 -9.69
N PRO A 26 -13.17 6.70 -8.64
CA PRO A 26 -13.82 5.40 -8.36
C PRO A 26 -14.63 4.87 -9.55
N SER A 27 -15.40 5.73 -10.23
CA SER A 27 -16.22 5.35 -11.38
C SER A 27 -15.40 4.88 -12.60
N ARG A 28 -14.12 5.29 -12.72
CA ARG A 28 -13.22 4.96 -13.82
C ARG A 28 -12.10 4.00 -13.44
N ALA A 29 -11.99 3.64 -12.16
CA ALA A 29 -10.89 2.83 -11.63
C ALA A 29 -10.75 1.49 -12.34
N LYS A 30 -11.87 0.82 -12.66
CA LYS A 30 -11.87 -0.44 -13.43
C LYS A 30 -11.20 -0.28 -14.79
N ASN A 31 -11.53 0.79 -15.54
CA ASN A 31 -10.91 1.06 -16.84
C ASN A 31 -9.42 1.44 -16.68
N GLY A 32 -9.08 2.20 -15.64
CA GLY A 32 -7.70 2.51 -15.30
C GLY A 32 -6.85 1.26 -15.07
N ASN A 33 -7.38 0.30 -14.34
CA ASN A 33 -6.71 -0.97 -14.09
C ASN A 33 -6.50 -1.78 -15.39
N HIS A 34 -7.48 -1.84 -16.29
CA HIS A 34 -7.33 -2.50 -17.58
C HIS A 34 -6.27 -1.83 -18.47
N ILE A 35 -6.22 -0.49 -18.49
CA ILE A 35 -5.21 0.26 -19.25
C ILE A 35 -3.81 -0.01 -18.68
N ALA A 36 -3.65 0.03 -17.36
CA ALA A 36 -2.38 -0.26 -16.70
C ALA A 36 -1.92 -1.71 -16.96
N ALA A 37 -2.84 -2.68 -16.89
CA ALA A 37 -2.57 -4.08 -17.19
C ALA A 37 -2.15 -4.27 -18.66
N GLY A 38 -2.80 -3.58 -19.60
CA GLY A 38 -2.42 -3.54 -21.01
C GLY A 38 -1.02 -2.97 -21.22
N GLY A 39 -0.70 -1.85 -20.54
CA GLY A 39 0.65 -1.26 -20.51
C GLY A 39 1.70 -2.24 -20.00
N MET A 40 1.42 -2.98 -18.92
CA MET A 40 2.31 -4.00 -18.37
C MET A 40 2.54 -5.15 -19.37
N ALA A 41 1.46 -5.67 -19.96
CA ALA A 41 1.57 -6.73 -20.96
C ALA A 41 2.43 -6.28 -22.17
N LEU A 42 2.23 -5.04 -22.63
CA LEU A 42 3.00 -4.45 -23.71
C LEU A 42 4.49 -4.31 -23.36
N ALA A 43 4.80 -3.88 -22.14
CA ALA A 43 6.18 -3.77 -21.63
C ALA A 43 6.88 -5.13 -21.59
N VAL A 44 6.19 -6.15 -21.05
CA VAL A 44 6.72 -7.54 -20.99
C VAL A 44 6.97 -8.07 -22.40
N LEU A 45 6.03 -7.90 -23.32
CA LEU A 45 6.18 -8.33 -24.71
C LEU A 45 7.34 -7.62 -25.40
N ALA A 46 7.48 -6.30 -25.21
CA ALA A 46 8.60 -5.54 -25.77
C ALA A 46 9.95 -6.03 -25.22
N THR A 47 10.01 -6.33 -23.91
CA THR A 47 11.22 -6.90 -23.27
C THR A 47 11.56 -8.25 -23.89
N LEU A 48 10.59 -9.15 -24.02
CA LEU A 48 10.80 -10.47 -24.63
C LEU A 48 11.27 -10.34 -26.10
N VAL A 49 10.64 -9.48 -26.88
CA VAL A 49 11.06 -9.22 -28.26
C VAL A 49 12.49 -8.67 -28.30
N GLY A 50 12.81 -7.69 -27.45
CA GLY A 50 14.17 -7.15 -27.33
C GLY A 50 15.21 -8.21 -27.01
N LEU A 51 14.86 -9.15 -26.13
CA LEU A 51 15.71 -10.27 -25.72
C LEU A 51 16.04 -11.19 -26.91
N PHE A 52 15.04 -11.52 -27.75
CA PHE A 52 15.25 -12.40 -28.93
C PHE A 52 16.12 -11.79 -30.02
N TYR A 53 16.20 -10.46 -30.09
CA TYR A 53 16.98 -9.77 -31.13
C TYR A 53 18.36 -9.30 -30.68
N GLY A 54 18.61 -9.27 -29.36
CA GLY A 54 19.84 -8.65 -28.80
C GLY A 54 20.96 -9.65 -28.46
N VAL A 55 20.64 -10.91 -28.20
CA VAL A 55 21.59 -11.91 -27.68
C VAL A 55 21.22 -13.30 -28.21
N GLU A 56 22.22 -14.12 -28.53
CA GLU A 56 22.02 -15.56 -28.71
C GLU A 56 21.59 -16.19 -27.37
N ILE A 57 20.28 -16.36 -27.18
CA ILE A 57 19.77 -16.91 -25.93
C ILE A 57 19.58 -18.42 -26.07
N SER A 58 20.17 -19.16 -25.15
CA SER A 58 19.94 -20.60 -25.04
C SER A 58 18.45 -20.90 -24.82
N VAL A 59 17.94 -21.93 -25.48
CA VAL A 59 16.56 -22.43 -25.30
C VAL A 59 16.22 -22.67 -23.83
N VAL A 60 17.20 -23.09 -23.02
CA VAL A 60 17.04 -23.29 -21.57
C VAL A 60 16.68 -21.99 -20.86
N LYS A 61 17.38 -20.88 -21.16
CA LYS A 61 17.10 -19.55 -20.56
C LYS A 61 15.69 -19.06 -20.90
N ILE A 62 15.30 -19.22 -22.17
CA ILE A 62 13.95 -18.86 -22.65
C ILE A 62 12.89 -19.70 -21.89
N SER A 63 13.08 -21.00 -21.81
CA SER A 63 12.16 -21.90 -21.10
C SER A 63 12.01 -21.51 -19.63
N LEU A 64 13.10 -21.18 -18.95
CA LEU A 64 13.07 -20.74 -17.55
C LEU A 64 12.29 -19.44 -17.37
N ILE A 65 12.43 -18.47 -18.28
CA ILE A 65 11.66 -17.21 -18.25
C ILE A 65 10.15 -17.50 -18.36
N PHE A 66 9.74 -18.30 -19.34
CA PHE A 66 8.33 -18.66 -19.51
C PHE A 66 7.77 -19.45 -18.32
N ILE A 67 8.54 -20.42 -17.79
CA ILE A 67 8.15 -21.16 -16.59
C ILE A 67 7.96 -20.23 -15.40
N ALA A 68 8.88 -19.26 -15.18
CA ALA A 68 8.78 -18.30 -14.11
C ALA A 68 7.55 -17.39 -14.25
N ILE A 69 7.27 -16.89 -15.47
CA ILE A 69 6.09 -16.07 -15.76
C ILE A 69 4.79 -16.84 -15.49
N ILE A 70 4.70 -18.07 -16.00
CA ILE A 70 3.51 -18.92 -15.82
C ILE A 70 3.32 -19.27 -14.34
N ALA A 71 4.38 -19.68 -13.66
CA ALA A 71 4.32 -19.99 -12.23
C ALA A 71 3.88 -18.76 -11.40
N GLY A 72 4.49 -17.60 -11.66
CA GLY A 72 4.11 -16.34 -11.01
C GLY A 72 2.64 -15.96 -11.26
N TYR A 73 2.18 -16.08 -12.50
CA TYR A 73 0.79 -15.83 -12.85
C TYR A 73 -0.19 -16.76 -12.13
N LEU A 74 0.09 -18.08 -12.15
CA LEU A 74 -0.79 -19.07 -11.51
C LEU A 74 -0.88 -18.86 -9.99
N VAL A 75 0.26 -18.61 -9.34
CA VAL A 75 0.30 -18.34 -7.90
C VAL A 75 -0.41 -17.03 -7.58
N GLY A 76 -0.09 -15.95 -8.30
CA GLY A 76 -0.67 -14.62 -8.08
C GLY A 76 -2.19 -14.61 -8.32
N LYS A 77 -2.65 -15.25 -9.40
CA LYS A 77 -4.09 -15.38 -9.69
C LYS A 77 -4.80 -16.15 -8.59
N ARG A 78 -4.26 -17.34 -8.20
CA ARG A 78 -4.90 -18.14 -7.14
C ARG A 78 -4.99 -17.41 -5.80
N MET A 79 -3.99 -16.58 -5.48
CA MET A 79 -4.02 -15.76 -4.26
C MET A 79 -5.07 -14.64 -4.39
N SER A 80 -5.10 -13.95 -5.52
CA SER A 80 -6.05 -12.86 -5.78
C SER A 80 -7.51 -13.33 -5.76
N ASP A 81 -7.80 -14.50 -6.37
CA ASP A 81 -9.16 -15.07 -6.45
C ASP A 81 -9.71 -15.53 -5.08
N LYS A 82 -8.84 -15.72 -4.07
CA LYS A 82 -9.22 -16.25 -2.76
C LYS A 82 -9.27 -15.21 -1.64
N VAL A 83 -8.72 -14.04 -1.87
CA VAL A 83 -8.60 -13.01 -0.85
C VAL A 83 -9.91 -12.27 -0.70
N GLU A 84 -10.40 -12.18 0.53
CA GLU A 84 -11.54 -11.34 0.90
C GLU A 84 -11.14 -9.85 0.88
N MET A 85 -12.11 -8.95 0.70
CA MET A 85 -11.87 -7.50 0.65
C MET A 85 -11.19 -6.96 1.91
N THR A 86 -11.52 -7.53 3.07
CA THR A 86 -10.89 -7.18 4.36
C THR A 86 -9.42 -7.60 4.45
N GLU A 87 -8.98 -8.53 3.61
CA GLU A 87 -7.61 -9.05 3.54
C GLU A 87 -6.77 -8.42 2.42
N MET A 88 -7.35 -7.55 1.58
CA MET A 88 -6.63 -6.88 0.49
C MET A 88 -5.34 -6.17 0.93
N PRO A 89 -5.27 -5.45 2.07
CA PRO A 89 -4.02 -4.85 2.51
C PRO A 89 -2.91 -5.88 2.77
N GLN A 90 -3.28 -7.08 3.21
CA GLN A 90 -2.34 -8.19 3.40
C GLN A 90 -1.76 -8.65 2.06
N LEU A 91 -2.62 -8.85 1.05
CA LEU A 91 -2.21 -9.26 -0.29
C LEU A 91 -1.29 -8.22 -0.94
N ILE A 92 -1.63 -6.94 -0.84
CA ILE A 92 -0.80 -5.83 -1.34
C ILE A 92 0.57 -5.84 -0.68
N SER A 93 0.63 -6.04 0.66
CA SER A 93 1.89 -6.13 1.39
C SER A 93 2.74 -7.31 0.94
N PHE A 94 2.11 -8.46 0.67
CA PHE A 94 2.80 -9.64 0.17
C PHE A 94 3.39 -9.42 -1.24
N PHE A 95 2.63 -8.83 -2.16
CA PHE A 95 3.14 -8.53 -3.50
C PHE A 95 4.25 -7.47 -3.47
N ASN A 96 4.15 -6.48 -2.59
CA ASN A 96 5.23 -5.52 -2.39
C ASN A 96 6.51 -6.21 -1.89
N ALA A 97 6.39 -7.19 -0.99
CA ALA A 97 7.54 -7.99 -0.57
C ALA A 97 8.22 -8.66 -1.76
N MET A 98 7.47 -9.27 -2.67
CA MET A 98 8.07 -9.92 -3.85
C MET A 98 8.85 -8.92 -4.71
N GLY A 99 8.31 -7.71 -4.93
CA GLY A 99 9.02 -6.63 -5.64
C GLY A 99 10.34 -6.23 -4.96
N GLY A 100 10.31 -6.03 -3.63
CA GLY A 100 11.52 -5.75 -2.85
C GLY A 100 12.55 -6.88 -2.92
N GLY A 101 12.07 -8.14 -2.86
CA GLY A 101 12.92 -9.32 -3.03
C GLY A 101 13.59 -9.39 -4.41
N CYS A 102 12.89 -9.03 -5.48
CA CYS A 102 13.47 -8.93 -6.81
C CYS A 102 14.59 -7.89 -6.86
N ALA A 103 14.39 -6.70 -6.30
CA ALA A 103 15.43 -5.67 -6.26
C ALA A 103 16.67 -6.10 -5.47
N MET A 104 16.48 -6.78 -4.33
CA MET A 104 17.58 -7.38 -3.56
C MET A 104 18.35 -8.41 -4.38
N LEU A 105 17.67 -9.34 -5.04
CA LEU A 105 18.29 -10.39 -5.84
C LEU A 105 19.07 -9.83 -7.05
N LEU A 106 18.56 -8.77 -7.69
CA LEU A 106 19.26 -8.09 -8.77
C LEU A 106 20.62 -7.52 -8.28
N GLY A 107 20.66 -6.90 -7.11
CA GLY A 107 21.91 -6.42 -6.53
C GLY A 107 22.91 -7.55 -6.20
N ILE A 108 22.40 -8.71 -5.72
CA ILE A 108 23.26 -9.90 -5.48
C ILE A 108 23.80 -10.46 -6.80
N ILE A 109 22.98 -10.52 -7.84
CA ILE A 109 23.42 -11.01 -9.16
C ILE A 109 24.50 -10.10 -9.72
N GLU A 110 24.30 -8.77 -9.64
CA GLU A 110 25.24 -7.79 -10.14
C GLU A 110 26.62 -7.90 -9.47
N SER A 111 26.66 -8.18 -8.16
CA SER A 111 27.93 -8.35 -7.45
C SER A 111 28.77 -9.57 -7.87
N ARG A 112 28.18 -10.45 -8.69
CA ARG A 112 28.83 -11.66 -9.23
C ARG A 112 29.29 -11.53 -10.67
N LEU A 113 29.01 -10.41 -11.30
CA LEU A 113 29.51 -10.14 -12.64
C LEU A 113 31.01 -9.82 -12.56
N ASP A 114 31.80 -10.32 -13.53
CA ASP A 114 33.26 -10.28 -13.54
C ASP A 114 33.84 -8.86 -13.59
N ASP A 115 33.06 -7.88 -14.02
CA ASP A 115 33.48 -6.47 -14.09
C ASP A 115 33.27 -5.77 -12.75
N ALA A 116 34.34 -5.33 -12.10
CA ALA A 116 34.25 -4.53 -10.88
C ALA A 116 33.45 -3.24 -11.18
N PRO A 117 32.31 -3.03 -10.50
CA PRO A 117 31.46 -1.88 -10.79
C PRO A 117 32.17 -0.59 -10.46
N SER A 118 31.93 0.46 -11.27
CA SER A 118 32.40 1.81 -10.92
C SER A 118 31.84 2.22 -9.56
N THR A 119 32.51 3.15 -8.87
CA THR A 119 32.06 3.63 -7.53
C THR A 119 30.63 4.10 -7.51
N SER A 120 30.15 4.74 -8.61
CA SER A 120 28.76 5.15 -8.76
C SER A 120 27.84 3.95 -8.87
N ASN A 121 28.15 2.96 -9.70
CA ASN A 121 27.37 1.75 -9.88
C ASN A 121 27.30 0.91 -8.59
N LEU A 122 28.40 0.82 -7.87
CA LEU A 122 28.48 0.16 -6.56
C LEU A 122 27.49 0.79 -5.57
N SER A 123 27.49 2.11 -5.47
CA SER A 123 26.59 2.83 -4.57
C SER A 123 25.11 2.62 -4.95
N LEU A 124 24.78 2.67 -6.24
CA LEU A 124 23.43 2.40 -6.75
C LEU A 124 23.00 0.95 -6.49
N MET A 125 23.88 -0.01 -6.75
CA MET A 125 23.66 -1.43 -6.52
C MET A 125 23.34 -1.71 -5.04
N TRP A 126 24.19 -1.26 -4.12
CA TRP A 126 23.98 -1.50 -2.69
C TRP A 126 22.78 -0.72 -2.13
N ALA A 127 22.54 0.52 -2.59
CA ALA A 127 21.33 1.25 -2.20
C ALA A 127 20.05 0.52 -2.64
N GLY A 128 19.97 0.08 -3.89
CA GLY A 128 18.85 -0.69 -4.41
C GLY A 128 18.65 -2.02 -3.66
N LEU A 129 19.74 -2.74 -3.39
CA LEU A 129 19.75 -3.98 -2.66
C LEU A 129 19.26 -3.83 -1.21
N ILE A 130 19.82 -2.86 -0.46
CA ILE A 130 19.46 -2.62 0.95
C ILE A 130 18.01 -2.20 1.08
N ILE A 131 17.57 -1.24 0.25
CA ILE A 131 16.17 -0.78 0.23
C ILE A 131 15.23 -1.93 -0.18
N GLY A 132 15.61 -2.73 -1.18
CA GLY A 132 14.85 -3.91 -1.61
C GLY A 132 14.73 -4.96 -0.50
N ALA A 133 15.83 -5.29 0.17
CA ALA A 133 15.86 -6.22 1.30
C ALA A 133 14.99 -5.74 2.47
N ALA A 134 15.09 -4.45 2.82
CA ALA A 134 14.27 -3.84 3.86
C ALA A 134 12.78 -3.84 3.51
N SER A 135 12.45 -3.52 2.26
CA SER A 135 11.06 -3.58 1.77
C SER A 135 10.52 -5.00 1.77
N PHE A 136 11.31 -6.00 1.35
CA PHE A 136 10.90 -7.40 1.38
C PHE A 136 10.54 -7.85 2.79
N SER A 137 11.49 -7.77 3.71
CA SER A 137 11.31 -8.28 5.08
C SER A 137 10.30 -7.45 5.87
N GLY A 138 10.30 -6.13 5.71
CA GLY A 138 9.33 -5.22 6.33
C GLY A 138 7.90 -5.52 5.87
N SER A 139 7.68 -5.76 4.58
CA SER A 139 6.38 -6.11 4.03
C SER A 139 5.90 -7.49 4.50
N ILE A 140 6.79 -8.46 4.68
CA ILE A 140 6.42 -9.76 5.29
C ILE A 140 5.99 -9.58 6.75
N VAL A 141 6.67 -8.72 7.51
CA VAL A 141 6.24 -8.40 8.90
C VAL A 141 4.88 -7.70 8.91
N ALA A 142 4.66 -6.72 8.01
CA ALA A 142 3.38 -6.03 7.87
C ALA A 142 2.25 -7.01 7.52
N TYR A 143 2.47 -7.90 6.55
CA TYR A 143 1.54 -8.98 6.22
C TYR A 143 1.17 -9.82 7.44
N ARG A 144 2.17 -10.27 8.23
CA ARG A 144 1.93 -11.11 9.42
C ARG A 144 1.19 -10.35 10.53
N LYS A 145 1.42 -9.04 10.67
CA LYS A 145 0.70 -8.19 11.63
C LYS A 145 -0.76 -8.02 11.25
N LEU A 146 -1.04 -7.71 9.99
CA LEU A 146 -2.40 -7.59 9.48
C LEU A 146 -3.18 -8.92 9.59
N SER A 147 -2.49 -10.05 9.41
CA SER A 147 -3.07 -11.39 9.61
C SER A 147 -3.23 -11.80 11.09
N GLY A 148 -2.94 -10.90 12.05
CA GLY A 148 -3.02 -11.20 13.49
C GLY A 148 -1.96 -12.17 14.02
N LYS A 149 -1.03 -12.64 13.16
CA LYS A 149 0.00 -13.64 13.51
C LYS A 149 1.22 -13.03 14.23
N GLN A 150 1.36 -11.71 14.21
CA GLN A 150 2.50 -11.01 14.80
C GLN A 150 2.02 -9.88 15.70
N LYS A 151 2.46 -9.88 16.97
CA LYS A 151 2.19 -8.81 17.94
C LYS A 151 3.24 -7.71 17.85
N ASP A 152 2.85 -6.51 18.26
CA ASP A 152 3.74 -5.35 18.35
C ASP A 152 4.80 -5.58 19.43
N LYS A 153 6.05 -5.28 19.10
CA LYS A 153 7.17 -5.32 20.04
C LYS A 153 7.81 -3.96 20.14
N LYS A 154 7.58 -3.27 21.24
CA LYS A 154 8.15 -1.96 21.54
C LYS A 154 9.31 -2.15 22.53
N ALA A 155 10.53 -1.99 22.05
CA ALA A 155 11.70 -2.02 22.91
C ALA A 155 12.69 -0.95 22.46
N ALA A 156 13.28 -0.22 23.40
CA ALA A 156 14.19 0.89 23.10
C ALA A 156 15.42 0.43 22.30
N TRP A 157 15.92 -0.79 22.55
CA TRP A 157 17.05 -1.34 21.81
C TRP A 157 16.77 -1.52 20.30
N ILE A 158 15.51 -1.76 19.91
CA ILE A 158 15.10 -1.90 18.52
C ILE A 158 15.35 -0.59 17.75
N MET A 159 14.99 0.54 18.35
CA MET A 159 15.22 1.85 17.76
C MET A 159 16.71 2.20 17.64
N TRP A 160 17.52 1.85 18.64
CA TRP A 160 18.96 2.06 18.58
C TRP A 160 19.62 1.20 17.51
N LEU A 161 19.25 -0.08 17.43
CA LEU A 161 19.75 -0.98 16.40
C LEU A 161 19.39 -0.52 14.99
N SER A 162 18.16 -0.03 14.77
CA SER A 162 17.76 0.57 13.48
C SER A 162 18.67 1.75 13.08
N ARG A 163 19.00 2.63 14.03
CA ARG A 163 19.91 3.77 13.75
C ARG A 163 21.32 3.31 13.44
N ILE A 164 21.84 2.32 14.17
CA ILE A 164 23.17 1.75 13.92
C ILE A 164 23.22 1.13 12.53
N LEU A 165 22.21 0.37 12.13
CA LEU A 165 22.15 -0.23 10.79
C LEU A 165 22.11 0.83 9.69
N LEU A 166 21.36 1.93 9.87
CA LEU A 166 21.38 3.04 8.93
C LEU A 166 22.78 3.65 8.77
N LEU A 167 23.50 3.84 9.86
CA LEU A 167 24.88 4.31 9.80
C LEU A 167 25.80 3.33 9.06
N VAL A 168 25.64 2.03 9.30
CA VAL A 168 26.39 0.98 8.58
C VAL A 168 26.10 1.05 7.08
N PHE A 169 24.84 1.22 6.66
CA PHE A 169 24.48 1.29 5.25
C PHE A 169 25.04 2.52 4.53
N ILE A 170 25.16 3.64 5.22
CA ILE A 170 25.80 4.86 4.68
C ILE A 170 27.33 4.70 4.67
N ALA A 171 27.90 4.10 5.71
CA ALA A 171 29.34 3.97 5.84
C ALA A 171 29.94 2.89 4.91
N ALA A 172 29.22 1.79 4.66
CA ALA A 172 29.74 0.65 3.93
C ALA A 172 30.29 1.00 2.51
N PRO A 173 29.58 1.78 1.66
CA PRO A 173 30.12 2.19 0.37
C PRO A 173 31.39 3.04 0.50
N LEU A 174 31.41 3.95 1.48
CA LEU A 174 32.60 4.81 1.72
C LEU A 174 33.78 3.99 2.20
N LEU A 175 33.60 3.09 3.17
CA LEU A 175 34.64 2.23 3.69
C LEU A 175 35.21 1.30 2.61
N TYR A 176 34.38 0.83 1.71
CA TYR A 176 34.81 0.01 0.57
C TYR A 176 35.66 0.80 -0.42
N VAL A 177 35.23 2.01 -0.80
CA VAL A 177 35.96 2.86 -1.76
C VAL A 177 37.31 3.30 -1.25
N TYR A 178 37.47 3.48 0.08
CA TYR A 178 38.76 3.84 0.71
C TYR A 178 39.59 2.64 1.15
N ASP A 179 39.29 1.43 0.69
CA ASP A 179 40.01 0.17 1.05
C ASP A 179 40.10 -0.09 2.56
N LEU A 180 39.16 0.40 3.34
CA LEU A 180 39.13 0.24 4.80
C LEU A 180 38.44 -1.05 5.26
N ILE A 181 37.79 -1.78 4.35
CA ILE A 181 37.15 -3.09 4.58
C ILE A 181 37.61 -4.06 3.50
N PRO A 182 37.50 -5.38 3.72
CA PRO A 182 37.82 -6.40 2.72
C PRO A 182 37.22 -6.10 1.35
N GLN A 183 37.98 -6.30 0.27
CA GLN A 183 37.57 -5.99 -1.09
C GLN A 183 36.78 -7.16 -1.75
N GLU A 184 36.27 -8.11 -0.96
CA GLU A 184 35.42 -9.20 -1.42
C GLU A 184 33.99 -8.71 -1.64
N LEU A 185 33.74 -8.17 -2.82
CA LEU A 185 32.46 -7.53 -3.18
C LEU A 185 31.24 -8.43 -2.91
N GLU A 186 31.32 -9.72 -3.29
CA GLU A 186 30.23 -10.68 -3.10
C GLU A 186 29.91 -10.88 -1.61
N LEU A 187 30.94 -11.08 -0.77
CA LEU A 187 30.76 -11.28 0.67
C LEU A 187 30.09 -10.07 1.33
N ILE A 188 30.55 -8.86 1.01
CA ILE A 188 29.97 -7.63 1.57
C ILE A 188 28.53 -7.46 1.09
N THR A 189 28.25 -7.73 -0.17
CA THR A 189 26.90 -7.63 -0.73
C THR A 189 25.94 -8.60 -0.04
N ILE A 190 26.36 -9.83 0.21
CA ILE A 190 25.57 -10.82 0.97
C ILE A 190 25.33 -10.33 2.41
N LEU A 191 26.39 -9.81 3.06
CA LEU A 191 26.27 -9.28 4.42
C LEU A 191 25.29 -8.10 4.47
N LEU A 192 25.40 -7.14 3.55
CA LEU A 192 24.48 -6.00 3.45
C LEU A 192 23.04 -6.46 3.16
N SER A 193 22.84 -7.52 2.37
CA SER A 193 21.53 -8.12 2.15
C SER A 193 20.91 -8.64 3.44
N ILE A 194 21.68 -9.40 4.23
CA ILE A 194 21.25 -9.93 5.53
C ILE A 194 20.91 -8.78 6.49
N LEU A 195 21.79 -7.78 6.59
CA LEU A 195 21.55 -6.62 7.44
C LEU A 195 20.32 -5.81 6.98
N GLY A 196 20.10 -5.68 5.67
CA GLY A 196 18.90 -5.07 5.10
C GLY A 196 17.62 -5.81 5.47
N LEU A 197 17.63 -7.15 5.41
CA LEU A 197 16.52 -7.98 5.87
C LEU A 197 16.24 -7.77 7.37
N VAL A 198 17.28 -7.76 8.19
CA VAL A 198 17.16 -7.50 9.64
C VAL A 198 16.59 -6.09 9.88
N TYR A 199 17.08 -5.10 9.14
CA TYR A 199 16.60 -3.72 9.25
C TYR A 199 15.09 -3.61 8.95
N GLY A 200 14.60 -4.21 7.86
CA GLY A 200 13.17 -4.18 7.52
C GLY A 200 12.28 -4.80 8.60
N ILE A 201 12.72 -5.91 9.20
CA ILE A 201 12.02 -6.52 10.35
C ILE A 201 11.97 -5.54 11.52
N ILE A 202 13.11 -4.99 11.91
CA ILE A 202 13.26 -4.09 13.06
C ILE A 202 12.49 -2.80 12.84
N PHE A 203 12.46 -2.28 11.62
CA PHE A 203 11.75 -1.07 11.26
C PHE A 203 10.23 -1.20 11.46
N VAL A 204 9.64 -2.31 11.04
CA VAL A 204 8.18 -2.51 11.08
C VAL A 204 7.68 -3.08 12.41
N LEU A 205 8.52 -3.80 13.16
CA LEU A 205 8.13 -4.45 14.42
C LEU A 205 7.49 -3.53 15.47
N PRO A 206 7.99 -2.30 15.73
CA PRO A 206 7.42 -1.43 16.76
C PRO A 206 6.14 -0.71 16.34
N ILE A 207 5.81 -0.67 15.05
CA ILE A 207 4.69 0.11 14.50
C ILE A 207 3.38 -0.64 14.74
N GLY A 208 2.34 0.03 15.20
CA GLY A 208 1.05 -0.57 15.52
C GLY A 208 0.24 -1.01 14.30
N GLY A 209 -0.68 -1.95 14.50
CA GLY A 209 -1.54 -2.48 13.42
C GLY A 209 -2.39 -1.40 12.75
N ALA A 210 -2.84 -0.39 13.49
CA ALA A 210 -3.62 0.72 12.95
C ALA A 210 -2.82 1.58 11.94
N ASP A 211 -1.50 1.71 12.13
CA ASP A 211 -0.62 2.48 11.26
C ASP A 211 -0.06 1.65 10.08
N MET A 212 -0.40 0.35 10.00
CA MET A 212 0.12 -0.54 8.96
C MET A 212 -0.19 -0.08 7.53
N PRO A 213 -1.34 0.47 7.20
CA PRO A 213 -1.59 0.96 5.84
C PRO A 213 -0.59 2.04 5.41
N VAL A 214 -0.24 2.98 6.30
CA VAL A 214 0.79 4.01 6.05
C VAL A 214 2.14 3.37 5.81
N VAL A 215 2.51 2.38 6.63
CA VAL A 215 3.78 1.65 6.51
C VAL A 215 3.86 0.87 5.19
N ILE A 216 2.78 0.20 4.79
CA ILE A 216 2.72 -0.54 3.51
C ILE A 216 2.91 0.41 2.34
N SER A 217 2.26 1.57 2.35
CA SER A 217 2.42 2.60 1.32
C SER A 217 3.85 3.13 1.26
N LEU A 218 4.48 3.37 2.42
CA LEU A 218 5.88 3.77 2.51
C LEU A 218 6.82 2.69 1.97
N LEU A 219 6.63 1.43 2.37
CA LEU A 219 7.43 0.30 1.86
C LEU A 219 7.25 0.12 0.35
N ASN A 220 6.04 0.34 -0.18
CA ASN A 220 5.80 0.32 -1.61
C ASN A 220 6.57 1.44 -2.33
N SER A 221 6.59 2.63 -1.76
CA SER A 221 7.41 3.74 -2.28
C SER A 221 8.89 3.37 -2.29
N LEU A 222 9.42 2.78 -1.21
CA LEU A 222 10.81 2.33 -1.13
C LEU A 222 11.11 1.24 -2.18
N THR A 223 10.19 0.31 -2.41
CA THR A 223 10.31 -0.69 -3.49
C THR A 223 10.37 -0.01 -4.86
N GLY A 224 9.59 1.05 -5.10
CA GLY A 224 9.67 1.87 -6.30
C GLY A 224 11.04 2.52 -6.47
N VAL A 225 11.60 3.10 -5.41
CA VAL A 225 12.96 3.67 -5.40
C VAL A 225 14.00 2.60 -5.73
N ALA A 226 13.94 1.43 -5.08
CA ALA A 226 14.87 0.32 -5.34
C ALA A 226 14.79 -0.14 -6.82
N THR A 227 13.58 -0.19 -7.39
CA THR A 227 13.37 -0.53 -8.80
C THR A 227 13.97 0.54 -9.72
N ALA A 228 13.83 1.83 -9.40
CA ALA A 228 14.42 2.92 -10.19
C ALA A 228 15.96 2.86 -10.16
N LEU A 229 16.55 2.60 -8.98
CA LEU A 229 17.99 2.42 -8.83
C LEU A 229 18.52 1.24 -9.64
N ALA A 230 17.82 0.10 -9.60
CA ALA A 230 18.13 -1.04 -10.45
C ALA A 230 17.97 -0.69 -11.94
N GLY A 231 16.95 0.10 -12.29
CA GLY A 231 16.74 0.59 -13.65
C GLY A 231 17.90 1.44 -14.19
N ILE A 232 18.49 2.29 -13.34
CA ILE A 232 19.67 3.07 -13.69
C ILE A 232 20.86 2.13 -13.88
N LEU A 233 21.05 1.16 -13.00
CA LEU A 233 22.14 0.19 -13.07
C LEU A 233 22.11 -0.65 -14.35
N TYR A 234 20.91 -1.07 -14.77
CA TYR A 234 20.71 -1.89 -15.98
C TYR A 234 20.36 -1.09 -17.25
N ASP A 235 20.46 0.25 -17.20
CA ASP A 235 20.09 1.17 -18.30
C ASP A 235 18.69 0.86 -18.86
N SER A 236 17.75 0.53 -17.98
CA SER A 236 16.39 0.15 -18.35
C SER A 236 15.39 1.28 -18.15
N SER A 237 15.05 2.00 -19.21
CA SER A 237 14.12 3.13 -19.18
C SER A 237 12.75 2.76 -18.58
N ILE A 238 12.25 1.55 -18.82
CA ILE A 238 10.96 1.09 -18.28
C ILE A 238 11.03 0.87 -16.77
N MET A 239 12.14 0.34 -16.24
CA MET A 239 12.34 0.16 -14.80
C MET A 239 12.51 1.52 -14.10
N ILE A 240 13.25 2.46 -14.71
CA ILE A 240 13.41 3.82 -14.18
C ILE A 240 12.05 4.49 -14.08
N ALA A 241 11.30 4.56 -15.19
CA ALA A 241 10.01 5.22 -15.21
C ALA A 241 8.99 4.54 -14.27
N GLY A 242 8.88 3.21 -14.31
CA GLY A 242 8.00 2.45 -13.42
C GLY A 242 8.34 2.66 -11.94
N GLY A 243 9.63 2.61 -11.61
CA GLY A 243 10.12 2.85 -10.25
C GLY A 243 9.84 4.27 -9.75
N ILE A 244 10.03 5.29 -10.59
CA ILE A 244 9.70 6.68 -10.25
C ILE A 244 8.20 6.84 -10.03
N PHE A 245 7.34 6.29 -10.90
CA PHE A 245 5.88 6.39 -10.75
C PHE A 245 5.40 5.71 -9.47
N VAL A 246 5.86 4.50 -9.20
CA VAL A 246 5.49 3.77 -7.97
C VAL A 246 6.03 4.49 -6.73
N GLY A 247 7.28 4.94 -6.79
CA GLY A 247 7.91 5.69 -5.71
C GLY A 247 7.17 6.98 -5.38
N ALA A 248 6.90 7.80 -6.39
CA ALA A 248 6.18 9.08 -6.23
C ALA A 248 4.74 8.88 -5.75
N ALA A 249 4.00 7.95 -6.38
CA ALA A 249 2.62 7.63 -5.98
C ALA A 249 2.57 7.10 -4.54
N GLY A 250 3.52 6.25 -4.14
CA GLY A 250 3.62 5.72 -2.79
C GLY A 250 3.92 6.79 -1.75
N VAL A 251 4.84 7.74 -2.02
CA VAL A 251 5.10 8.88 -1.13
C VAL A 251 3.86 9.73 -0.98
N LEU A 252 3.22 10.10 -2.10
CA LEU A 252 2.01 10.94 -2.07
C LEU A 252 0.90 10.26 -1.25
N LEU A 253 0.64 8.99 -1.50
CA LEU A 253 -0.36 8.23 -0.77
C LEU A 253 -0.01 8.15 0.73
N THR A 254 1.25 7.92 1.08
CA THR A 254 1.71 7.89 2.47
C THR A 254 1.42 9.22 3.18
N LEU A 255 1.71 10.36 2.53
CA LEU A 255 1.47 11.69 3.10
C LEU A 255 -0.02 11.97 3.26
N LEU A 256 -0.84 11.65 2.25
CA LEU A 256 -2.30 11.79 2.32
C LEU A 256 -2.90 10.95 3.44
N MET A 257 -2.42 9.71 3.61
CA MET A 257 -2.88 8.84 4.71
C MET A 257 -2.46 9.38 6.08
N CYS A 258 -1.24 9.91 6.21
CA CYS A 258 -0.80 10.55 7.44
C CYS A 258 -1.67 11.76 7.77
N GLN A 259 -2.00 12.58 6.78
CA GLN A 259 -2.87 13.74 6.94
C GLN A 259 -4.29 13.31 7.36
N ALA A 260 -4.87 12.32 6.68
CA ALA A 260 -6.21 11.81 7.00
C ALA A 260 -6.30 11.22 8.41
N MET A 261 -5.20 10.64 8.92
CA MET A 261 -5.11 10.09 10.28
C MET A 261 -4.69 11.13 11.33
N ASN A 262 -4.54 12.41 10.96
CA ASN A 262 -4.01 13.48 11.80
C ASN A 262 -2.69 13.09 12.49
N ARG A 263 -1.77 12.46 11.74
CA ARG A 263 -0.47 12.00 12.24
C ARG A 263 0.67 12.45 11.34
N SER A 264 1.79 12.84 11.93
CA SER A 264 2.99 13.10 11.14
C SER A 264 3.69 11.81 10.75
N LEU A 265 4.25 11.76 9.54
CA LEU A 265 5.05 10.61 9.06
C LEU A 265 6.20 10.27 10.02
N LEU A 266 6.86 11.29 10.59
CA LEU A 266 7.93 11.09 11.57
C LEU A 266 7.44 10.45 12.87
N ALA A 267 6.20 10.71 13.29
CA ALA A 267 5.59 10.07 14.45
C ALA A 267 5.30 8.59 14.18
N VAL A 268 4.82 8.26 12.98
CA VAL A 268 4.57 6.89 12.55
C VAL A 268 5.88 6.10 12.48
N ILE A 269 6.91 6.62 11.80
CA ILE A 269 8.21 5.97 11.64
C ILE A 269 8.95 5.88 12.99
N GLY A 270 8.86 6.91 13.82
CA GLY A 270 9.53 6.96 15.12
C GLY A 270 8.92 6.09 16.19
N GLY A 271 7.79 5.43 15.90
CA GLY A 271 7.06 4.62 16.89
C GLY A 271 6.67 5.42 18.14
N LYS A 272 6.73 6.76 18.05
CA LYS A 272 6.30 7.65 19.12
C LYS A 272 4.77 7.64 19.14
N PHE A 273 4.24 6.61 19.77
CA PHE A 273 2.90 6.70 20.28
C PHE A 273 2.92 7.74 21.40
N LYS A 274 2.59 8.97 21.11
CA LYS A 274 1.71 9.64 22.03
C LYS A 274 0.42 8.83 21.91
N ALA A 275 0.26 7.80 22.77
CA ALA A 275 -1.09 7.59 23.25
C ALA A 275 -1.53 9.01 23.60
N SER A 276 -2.53 9.53 22.94
CA SER A 276 -3.29 10.62 23.51
C SER A 276 -3.65 10.08 24.91
N LYS A 277 -2.88 10.50 25.90
CA LYS A 277 -3.38 10.61 27.23
C LYS A 277 -4.27 11.84 27.08
N GLY A 278 -5.45 11.61 26.55
CA GLY A 278 -6.56 12.46 26.89
C GLY A 278 -6.44 12.65 28.41
N PRO A 279 -6.65 13.83 28.96
CA PRO A 279 -6.72 13.97 30.39
C PRO A 279 -7.62 12.83 30.83
N VAL A 280 -7.18 12.06 31.84
CA VAL A 280 -8.06 11.24 32.65
C VAL A 280 -8.88 12.28 33.42
N GLY A 281 -9.69 13.05 32.70
CA GLY A 281 -10.86 13.72 33.19
C GLY A 281 -11.80 12.58 33.54
N GLU A 282 -12.39 12.68 34.70
CA GLU A 282 -13.48 11.86 35.15
C GLU A 282 -14.32 11.50 33.93
N GLU A 283 -14.44 10.19 33.64
CA GLU A 283 -15.34 9.68 32.61
C GLU A 283 -16.71 10.29 32.97
N GLU A 284 -17.08 11.40 32.32
CA GLU A 284 -18.47 11.81 32.32
C GLU A 284 -19.20 10.60 31.73
N GLU A 285 -19.95 9.90 32.57
CA GLU A 285 -20.85 8.83 32.14
C GLU A 285 -21.78 9.47 31.10
N ILE A 286 -21.38 9.33 29.81
CA ILE A 286 -22.24 9.72 28.70
C ILE A 286 -23.46 8.80 28.78
N GLU A 287 -24.59 9.34 29.23
CA GLU A 287 -25.85 8.62 29.33
C GLU A 287 -26.26 8.17 27.93
N ILE A 288 -25.91 6.91 27.59
CA ILE A 288 -26.25 6.33 26.30
C ILE A 288 -27.76 6.10 26.27
N LYS A 289 -28.45 6.91 25.50
CA LYS A 289 -29.88 6.73 25.28
C LYS A 289 -30.10 5.47 24.43
N THR A 290 -30.66 4.44 25.07
CA THR A 290 -31.06 3.23 24.36
C THR A 290 -32.41 3.44 23.66
N THR A 291 -32.57 2.87 22.48
CA THR A 291 -33.83 2.90 21.71
C THR A 291 -34.22 1.48 21.29
N SER A 292 -35.48 1.29 20.96
CA SER A 292 -36.00 0.00 20.48
C SER A 292 -35.96 -0.09 18.94
N PHE A 293 -35.89 -1.29 18.42
CA PHE A 293 -35.97 -1.52 16.97
C PHE A 293 -37.25 -0.93 16.35
N GLY A 294 -38.40 -1.00 17.07
CA GLY A 294 -39.65 -0.42 16.61
C GLY A 294 -39.61 1.09 16.51
N GLU A 295 -38.95 1.76 17.45
CA GLU A 295 -38.78 3.22 17.42
C GLU A 295 -37.89 3.65 16.25
N VAL A 296 -36.78 2.94 16.03
CA VAL A 296 -35.89 3.20 14.89
C VAL A 296 -36.61 2.97 13.57
N ALA A 297 -37.35 1.87 13.44
CA ALA A 297 -38.12 1.56 12.25
C ALA A 297 -39.20 2.63 11.96
N THR A 298 -39.83 3.16 13.02
CA THR A 298 -40.82 4.25 12.88
C THR A 298 -40.13 5.54 12.39
N LYS A 299 -39.01 5.93 12.99
CA LYS A 299 -38.24 7.12 12.57
C LYS A 299 -37.80 7.01 11.10
N LEU A 300 -37.32 5.82 10.70
CA LEU A 300 -36.92 5.56 9.31
C LEU A 300 -38.07 5.60 8.33
N ALA A 301 -39.26 5.15 8.75
CA ALA A 301 -40.44 5.14 7.90
C ALA A 301 -41.00 6.52 7.57
N PHE A 302 -40.68 7.54 8.37
CA PHE A 302 -41.09 8.93 8.18
C PHE A 302 -39.92 9.86 7.73
N ALA A 303 -38.73 9.35 7.60
CA ALA A 303 -37.57 10.13 7.13
C ALA A 303 -37.66 10.31 5.61
N ASN A 304 -37.37 11.51 5.13
CA ASN A 304 -37.30 11.82 3.70
C ASN A 304 -35.83 11.67 3.21
N LYS A 305 -34.84 11.95 4.08
CA LYS A 305 -33.42 11.91 3.72
C LYS A 305 -32.60 11.27 4.84
N VAL A 306 -31.94 10.16 4.52
CA VAL A 306 -31.20 9.33 5.47
C VAL A 306 -29.71 9.24 5.08
N ALA A 307 -28.83 9.48 6.05
CA ALA A 307 -27.39 9.25 5.93
C ALA A 307 -27.01 7.91 6.55
N ILE A 308 -26.29 7.06 5.82
CA ILE A 308 -25.65 5.85 6.36
C ILE A 308 -24.16 6.10 6.43
N ILE A 309 -23.59 6.01 7.64
CA ILE A 309 -22.16 6.27 7.90
C ILE A 309 -21.50 4.92 8.25
N PRO A 310 -20.87 4.26 7.26
CA PRO A 310 -20.25 2.95 7.47
C PRO A 310 -18.89 3.06 8.12
N GLY A 311 -18.60 2.20 9.09
CA GLY A 311 -17.28 2.06 9.69
C GLY A 311 -16.66 0.69 9.46
N TYR A 312 -15.46 0.48 9.99
CA TYR A 312 -14.72 -0.77 9.83
C TYR A 312 -15.47 -2.00 10.39
N GLY A 313 -16.24 -1.84 11.45
CA GLY A 313 -17.04 -2.93 12.02
C GLY A 313 -18.05 -3.52 11.05
N LEU A 314 -18.63 -2.68 10.15
CA LEU A 314 -19.50 -3.15 9.07
C LEU A 314 -18.76 -4.09 8.12
N ALA A 315 -17.49 -3.76 7.77
CA ALA A 315 -16.65 -4.60 6.92
C ALA A 315 -16.30 -5.93 7.60
N VAL A 316 -15.98 -5.90 8.90
CA VAL A 316 -15.66 -7.11 9.68
C VAL A 316 -16.87 -8.04 9.78
N ALA A 317 -18.05 -7.47 9.94
CA ALA A 317 -19.32 -8.22 10.00
C ALA A 317 -19.84 -8.66 8.63
N GLN A 318 -19.19 -8.26 7.53
CA GLN A 318 -19.65 -8.48 6.14
C GLN A 318 -21.11 -8.03 5.92
N ALA A 319 -21.50 -6.94 6.59
CA ALA A 319 -22.89 -6.48 6.62
C ALA A 319 -23.25 -5.50 5.48
N GLN A 320 -22.37 -5.29 4.49
CA GLN A 320 -22.58 -4.40 3.35
C GLN A 320 -23.84 -4.77 2.54
N HIS A 321 -24.13 -6.06 2.39
CA HIS A 321 -25.33 -6.53 1.68
C HIS A 321 -26.62 -6.22 2.46
N LEU A 322 -26.58 -6.27 3.80
CA LEU A 322 -27.71 -5.88 4.64
C LEU A 322 -27.95 -4.36 4.56
N CYS A 323 -26.90 -3.56 4.53
CA CYS A 323 -27.02 -2.12 4.31
C CYS A 323 -27.64 -1.81 2.94
N LYS A 324 -27.25 -2.54 1.89
CA LYS A 324 -27.88 -2.41 0.57
C LYS A 324 -29.35 -2.79 0.58
N GLN A 325 -29.74 -3.82 1.30
CA GLN A 325 -31.16 -4.20 1.46
C GLN A 325 -31.93 -3.09 2.19
N LEU A 326 -31.37 -2.52 3.26
CA LEU A 326 -31.95 -1.39 3.98
C LEU A 326 -32.14 -0.18 3.06
N GLN A 327 -31.09 0.19 2.30
CA GLN A 327 -31.15 1.24 1.29
C GLN A 327 -32.29 1.01 0.31
N SER A 328 -32.36 -0.17 -0.30
CA SER A 328 -33.39 -0.50 -1.29
C SER A 328 -34.81 -0.44 -0.70
N LEU A 329 -34.96 -0.82 0.56
CA LEU A 329 -36.25 -0.71 1.27
C LEU A 329 -36.63 0.75 1.52
N LEU A 330 -35.68 1.62 1.89
CA LEU A 330 -35.93 3.04 2.11
C LEU A 330 -36.25 3.75 0.78
N GLU A 331 -35.49 3.48 -0.26
CA GLU A 331 -35.72 4.02 -1.61
C GLU A 331 -37.10 3.59 -2.17
N SER A 332 -37.56 2.36 -1.85
CA SER A 332 -38.91 1.92 -2.22
C SER A 332 -40.04 2.71 -1.55
N LYS A 333 -39.72 3.47 -0.51
CA LYS A 333 -40.61 4.39 0.21
C LYS A 333 -40.35 5.86 -0.13
N GLU A 334 -39.62 6.12 -1.22
CA GLU A 334 -39.27 7.46 -1.70
C GLU A 334 -38.31 8.22 -0.78
N THR A 335 -37.60 7.52 0.14
CA THR A 335 -36.55 8.11 1.00
C THR A 335 -35.29 8.24 0.22
N GLU A 336 -34.65 9.44 0.22
CA GLU A 336 -33.33 9.68 -0.34
C GLU A 336 -32.26 9.10 0.61
N VAL A 337 -31.40 8.21 0.11
CA VAL A 337 -30.35 7.56 0.91
C VAL A 337 -28.98 7.89 0.37
N HIS A 338 -28.08 8.38 1.24
CA HIS A 338 -26.66 8.58 0.92
C HIS A 338 -25.78 7.82 1.90
N TYR A 339 -24.66 7.28 1.39
CA TYR A 339 -23.57 6.78 2.23
C TYR A 339 -22.54 7.87 2.40
N ILE A 340 -22.23 8.24 3.63
CA ILE A 340 -21.22 9.26 3.93
C ILE A 340 -19.96 8.56 4.41
N ILE A 341 -18.90 8.69 3.61
CA ILE A 341 -17.66 7.96 3.80
C ILE A 341 -16.65 8.84 4.52
N HIS A 342 -16.25 8.44 5.72
CA HIS A 342 -15.17 9.09 6.44
C HIS A 342 -13.81 8.70 5.82
N PRO A 343 -12.86 9.63 5.64
CA PRO A 343 -11.57 9.37 4.98
C PRO A 343 -10.75 8.22 5.55
N VAL A 344 -10.87 7.98 6.87
CA VAL A 344 -10.16 6.90 7.58
C VAL A 344 -11.06 5.72 7.94
N ALA A 345 -12.30 5.67 7.43
CA ALA A 345 -13.16 4.51 7.63
C ALA A 345 -12.56 3.27 6.94
N GLY A 346 -12.32 2.22 7.69
CA GLY A 346 -11.72 0.99 7.18
C GLY A 346 -10.24 0.82 7.52
N ARG A 347 -9.52 0.04 6.72
CA ARG A 347 -8.07 -0.23 6.87
C ARG A 347 -7.19 0.42 5.82
N MET A 348 -7.79 0.98 4.77
CA MET A 348 -7.08 1.65 3.68
C MET A 348 -8.01 2.69 3.05
N PRO A 349 -7.48 3.73 2.39
CA PRO A 349 -8.28 4.68 1.64
C PRO A 349 -9.18 3.99 0.62
N GLY A 350 -10.45 4.43 0.54
CA GLY A 350 -11.42 3.83 -0.36
C GLY A 350 -11.95 2.44 0.06
N HIS A 351 -11.59 1.92 1.24
CA HIS A 351 -12.05 0.61 1.70
C HIS A 351 -13.58 0.52 1.71
N MET A 352 -14.26 1.52 2.27
CA MET A 352 -15.72 1.52 2.31
C MET A 352 -16.36 1.66 0.94
N ASN A 353 -15.76 2.45 0.04
CA ASN A 353 -16.22 2.62 -1.33
C ASN A 353 -16.21 1.27 -2.09
N VAL A 354 -15.12 0.52 -1.96
CA VAL A 354 -14.97 -0.79 -2.61
C VAL A 354 -15.95 -1.82 -1.99
N LEU A 355 -16.07 -1.84 -0.65
CA LEU A 355 -16.97 -2.74 0.06
C LEU A 355 -18.44 -2.51 -0.32
N LEU A 356 -18.85 -1.25 -0.43
CA LEU A 356 -20.21 -0.89 -0.83
C LEU A 356 -20.46 -1.16 -2.31
N ALA A 357 -19.44 -0.96 -3.17
CA ALA A 357 -19.53 -1.32 -4.59
C ALA A 357 -19.66 -2.83 -4.79
N GLU A 358 -19.05 -3.67 -3.94
CA GLU A 358 -19.25 -5.13 -3.94
C GLU A 358 -20.71 -5.51 -3.65
N ALA A 359 -21.40 -4.70 -2.85
CA ALA A 359 -22.83 -4.87 -2.55
C ALA A 359 -23.74 -4.17 -3.57
N ASP A 360 -23.25 -3.81 -4.75
CA ASP A 360 -23.98 -3.11 -5.80
C ASP A 360 -24.59 -1.75 -5.37
N VAL A 361 -23.89 -1.05 -4.49
CA VAL A 361 -24.21 0.35 -4.17
C VAL A 361 -23.62 1.26 -5.25
N HIS A 362 -24.46 2.11 -5.85
CA HIS A 362 -24.03 3.05 -6.88
C HIS A 362 -23.10 4.13 -6.33
N TYR A 363 -22.05 4.48 -7.08
CA TYR A 363 -21.09 5.52 -6.66
C TYR A 363 -21.72 6.90 -6.49
N ASP A 364 -22.81 7.21 -7.18
CA ASP A 364 -23.46 8.52 -7.12
C ASP A 364 -24.02 8.86 -5.74
N ILE A 365 -24.37 7.86 -4.95
CA ILE A 365 -24.87 8.01 -3.58
C ILE A 365 -23.78 7.86 -2.50
N LEU A 366 -22.53 7.57 -2.91
CA LEU A 366 -21.39 7.60 -2.03
C LEU A 366 -20.83 9.03 -1.98
N LYS A 367 -20.96 9.67 -0.83
CA LYS A 367 -20.52 11.04 -0.62
C LYS A 367 -19.31 11.05 0.33
N GLU A 368 -18.31 11.84 0.00
CA GLU A 368 -17.18 12.10 0.90
C GLU A 368 -17.62 13.01 2.05
N MET A 369 -17.08 12.78 3.24
CA MET A 369 -17.43 13.54 4.46
C MET A 369 -17.33 15.06 4.24
N ASP A 370 -16.23 15.52 3.64
CA ASP A 370 -15.98 16.95 3.43
C ASP A 370 -17.01 17.63 2.53
N ALA A 371 -17.60 16.86 1.60
CA ALA A 371 -18.64 17.38 0.70
C ALA A 371 -20.02 17.51 1.37
N VAL A 372 -20.23 16.84 2.51
CA VAL A 372 -21.54 16.74 3.15
C VAL A 372 -21.59 17.42 4.53
N ASN A 373 -20.45 17.71 5.14
CA ASN A 373 -20.40 18.31 6.48
C ASN A 373 -21.29 19.56 6.62
N ASP A 374 -21.23 20.46 5.65
CA ASP A 374 -22.05 21.70 5.65
C ASP A 374 -23.55 21.42 5.41
N GLU A 375 -23.86 20.29 4.79
CA GLU A 375 -25.23 19.89 4.46
C GLU A 375 -25.83 18.86 5.44
N MET A 376 -25.07 18.46 6.46
CA MET A 376 -25.45 17.38 7.38
C MET A 376 -26.76 17.66 8.11
N SER A 377 -27.08 18.94 8.36
CA SER A 377 -28.34 19.37 8.95
C SER A 377 -29.57 19.14 8.05
N SER A 378 -29.36 18.84 6.77
CA SER A 378 -30.45 18.53 5.82
C SER A 378 -30.95 17.09 5.89
N TYR A 379 -30.22 16.21 6.61
CA TYR A 379 -30.61 14.83 6.81
C TYR A 379 -31.53 14.69 8.03
N ASP A 380 -32.65 13.97 7.87
CA ASP A 380 -33.59 13.69 8.96
C ASP A 380 -33.03 12.67 9.96
N LEU A 381 -32.20 11.75 9.47
CA LEU A 381 -31.61 10.70 10.29
C LEU A 381 -30.22 10.29 9.78
N ALA A 382 -29.29 10.09 10.72
CA ALA A 382 -27.99 9.48 10.44
C ALA A 382 -27.86 8.13 11.16
N ILE A 383 -27.50 7.10 10.39
CA ILE A 383 -27.30 5.74 10.91
C ILE A 383 -25.80 5.43 10.85
N ILE A 384 -25.17 5.28 12.00
CA ILE A 384 -23.76 4.95 12.10
C ILE A 384 -23.63 3.45 12.34
N ILE A 385 -22.89 2.74 11.48
CA ILE A 385 -22.81 1.28 11.51
C ILE A 385 -21.35 0.85 11.56
N GLY A 386 -20.95 0.25 12.67
CA GLY A 386 -19.59 -0.29 12.83
C GLY A 386 -18.48 0.76 12.87
N ALA A 387 -18.81 2.01 13.23
CA ALA A 387 -17.87 3.09 13.44
C ALA A 387 -17.82 3.47 14.92
N ASN A 388 -16.63 3.71 15.44
CA ASN A 388 -16.40 4.18 16.80
C ASN A 388 -15.87 5.61 16.81
N ASP A 389 -14.79 5.85 16.07
CA ASP A 389 -14.08 7.14 16.11
C ASP A 389 -14.81 8.26 15.36
N VAL A 390 -15.69 7.92 14.42
CA VAL A 390 -16.49 8.88 13.62
C VAL A 390 -17.44 9.71 14.48
N VAL A 391 -17.86 9.20 15.63
CA VAL A 391 -18.82 9.83 16.54
C VAL A 391 -18.22 10.19 17.90
N ASN A 392 -16.89 10.18 17.98
CA ASN A 392 -16.22 10.50 19.24
C ASN A 392 -16.24 12.02 19.49
N PRO A 393 -16.92 12.51 20.57
CA PRO A 393 -16.96 13.94 20.89
C PRO A 393 -15.58 14.55 21.15
N ALA A 394 -14.59 13.75 21.52
CA ALA A 394 -13.21 14.21 21.73
C ALA A 394 -12.58 14.81 20.44
N ALA A 395 -13.12 14.51 19.26
CA ALA A 395 -12.67 15.08 18.00
C ALA A 395 -12.85 16.62 17.93
N GLU A 396 -13.74 17.20 18.74
CA GLU A 396 -13.95 18.65 18.82
C GLU A 396 -12.99 19.35 19.81
N THR A 397 -12.39 18.59 20.73
CA THR A 397 -11.62 19.16 21.87
C THR A 397 -10.16 18.73 21.89
N ASP A 398 -9.77 17.68 21.15
CA ASP A 398 -8.40 17.20 21.08
C ASP A 398 -7.61 18.01 20.03
N GLU A 399 -6.49 18.65 20.46
CA GLU A 399 -5.57 19.43 19.63
C GLU A 399 -4.67 18.53 18.73
#